data_37b7db66c9839c24c5ed6ed632c3788c
#
_entry.id   37b7db66c9839c24c5ed6ed632c3788c
#
_cell.length_a   1.000
_cell.length_b   1.000
_cell.length_c   1.000
_cell.angle_alpha   90.00
_cell.angle_beta   90.00
_cell.angle_gamma   90.00
#
_symmetry.space_group_name_H-M   'P 1'
#
loop_
_entity.id
_entity.type
_entity.pdbx_description
1 polymer ?
#
loop_
_entity_poly.entity_id
_entity_poly.type
_entity_poly.pdbx_seq_one_letter_code
_entity_poly.pdbx_strand_id
1 'polypeptide(L)'
;MVDKNTPVAPDIVGLLEGISTTRAIRRYLDEPIPDEVLRDIMFAATRAPSGSNRQPFRFIVLADSEIAQQAKTLIATGAQKVWNYKRTDDGYEKGSGVVEDSPKARMAHTMQQYVDN
;
A
#
# COMPACT_ATOMS: atom_id res chain seq x y z
N MET A 1 -20.71 12.33 -11.73
CA MET A 1 -19.56 13.21 -12.06
C MET A 1 -19.17 13.90 -10.78
N VAL A 2 -18.04 13.60 -10.19
CA VAL A 2 -17.58 14.24 -8.94
C VAL A 2 -17.24 15.69 -9.29
N ASP A 3 -17.86 16.64 -8.59
CA ASP A 3 -17.54 18.05 -8.74
C ASP A 3 -16.06 18.26 -8.37
N LYS A 4 -15.30 18.83 -9.30
CA LYS A 4 -13.87 19.12 -9.11
C LYS A 4 -13.59 20.13 -8.00
N ASN A 5 -14.63 20.77 -7.49
CA ASN A 5 -14.57 21.79 -6.45
C ASN A 5 -15.11 21.33 -5.09
N THR A 6 -15.47 20.05 -4.96
CA THR A 6 -15.90 19.54 -3.65
C THR A 6 -14.71 19.60 -2.68
N PRO A 7 -14.82 20.32 -1.58
CA PRO A 7 -13.73 20.37 -0.60
C PRO A 7 -13.45 18.95 -0.10
N VAL A 8 -12.18 18.58 -0.12
CA VAL A 8 -11.69 17.40 0.59
C VAL A 8 -12.02 17.58 2.06
N ALA A 9 -12.32 16.49 2.76
CA ALA A 9 -12.52 16.51 4.20
C ALA A 9 -11.40 17.33 4.88
N PRO A 10 -11.70 18.09 5.93
CA PRO A 10 -10.69 18.92 6.58
C PRO A 10 -9.50 18.06 6.99
N ASP A 11 -8.32 18.50 6.62
CA ASP A 11 -7.06 17.87 7.02
C ASP A 11 -6.91 18.03 8.53
N ILE A 12 -7.17 16.95 9.26
CA ILE A 12 -7.06 16.90 10.72
C ILE A 12 -5.62 16.61 11.18
N VAL A 13 -4.75 16.24 10.25
CA VAL A 13 -3.33 15.98 10.50
C VAL A 13 -2.53 16.99 9.70
N GLY A 14 -1.79 17.85 10.37
CA GLY A 14 -0.95 18.85 9.70
C GLY A 14 0.06 18.20 8.74
N LEU A 15 0.39 18.89 7.65
CA LEU A 15 1.30 18.40 6.60
C LEU A 15 2.61 17.85 7.17
N LEU A 16 3.24 18.57 8.10
CA LEU A 16 4.51 18.15 8.70
C LEU A 16 4.34 16.89 9.56
N GLU A 17 3.24 16.79 10.29
CA GLU A 17 2.90 15.60 11.05
C GLU A 17 2.65 14.40 10.12
N GLY A 18 1.86 14.59 9.07
CA GLY A 18 1.64 13.58 8.04
C GLY A 18 2.94 13.06 7.43
N ILE A 19 3.86 13.94 7.06
CA ILE A 19 5.15 13.56 6.51
C ILE A 19 6.01 12.82 7.55
N SER A 20 6.07 13.32 8.79
CA SER A 20 6.93 12.76 9.83
C SER A 20 6.43 11.41 10.37
N THR A 21 5.15 11.14 10.28
CA THR A 21 4.52 9.90 10.77
C THR A 21 4.26 8.87 9.66
N THR A 22 4.37 9.26 8.40
CA THR A 22 4.16 8.34 7.26
C THR A 22 5.12 7.16 7.31
N ARG A 23 4.57 5.98 7.20
CA ARG A 23 5.30 4.72 7.10
C ARG A 23 4.53 3.70 6.28
N ALA A 24 5.21 2.67 5.82
CA ALA A 24 4.56 1.57 5.11
C ALA A 24 3.69 0.76 6.08
N ILE A 25 2.37 0.87 5.95
CA ILE A 25 1.39 0.05 6.68
C ILE A 25 1.06 -1.16 5.81
N ARG A 26 1.08 -2.35 6.41
CA ARG A 26 0.80 -3.63 5.71
C ARG A 26 -0.22 -4.50 6.43
N ARG A 27 -0.77 -4.02 7.53
CA ARG A 27 -1.86 -4.67 8.25
C ARG A 27 -3.01 -3.70 8.31
N TYR A 28 -4.14 -4.12 7.83
CA TYR A 28 -5.34 -3.32 7.73
C TYR A 28 -6.43 -3.92 8.60
N LEU A 29 -7.38 -3.11 8.99
CA LEU A 29 -8.59 -3.57 9.64
C LEU A 29 -9.50 -4.24 8.60
N ASP A 30 -10.27 -5.21 9.03
CA ASP A 30 -11.29 -5.84 8.18
C ASP A 30 -12.60 -5.03 8.24
N GLU A 31 -12.49 -3.77 7.83
CA GLU A 31 -13.58 -2.81 7.82
C GLU A 31 -13.71 -2.22 6.42
N PRO A 32 -14.94 -2.03 5.91
CA PRO A 32 -15.14 -1.39 4.63
C PRO A 32 -14.69 0.07 4.68
N ILE A 33 -14.05 0.52 3.63
CA ILE A 33 -13.67 1.93 3.47
C ILE A 33 -14.90 2.69 2.96
N PRO A 34 -15.37 3.73 3.66
CA PRO A 34 -16.48 4.55 3.20
C PRO A 34 -16.23 5.19 1.84
N ASP A 35 -17.26 5.33 1.01
CA ASP A 35 -17.13 5.87 -0.35
C ASP A 35 -16.62 7.32 -0.38
N GLU A 36 -16.94 8.12 0.63
CA GLU A 36 -16.40 9.46 0.76
C GLU A 36 -14.87 9.44 0.98
N VAL A 37 -14.38 8.54 1.81
CA VAL A 37 -12.94 8.39 2.07
C VAL A 37 -12.22 7.92 0.80
N LEU A 38 -12.79 6.98 0.06
CA LEU A 38 -12.25 6.56 -1.23
C LEU A 38 -12.18 7.71 -2.23
N ARG A 39 -13.21 8.55 -2.28
CA ARG A 39 -13.23 9.75 -3.14
C ARG A 39 -12.13 10.72 -2.76
N ASP A 40 -11.93 10.97 -1.48
CA ASP A 40 -10.90 11.90 -1.00
C ASP A 40 -9.49 11.37 -1.33
N ILE A 41 -9.25 10.08 -1.14
CA ILE A 41 -7.99 9.42 -1.53
C ILE A 41 -7.75 9.56 -3.04
N MET A 42 -8.77 9.29 -3.86
CA MET A 42 -8.65 9.40 -5.31
C MET A 42 -8.45 10.86 -5.75
N PHE A 43 -9.13 11.80 -5.11
CA PHE A 43 -8.92 13.22 -5.38
C PHE A 43 -7.48 13.62 -5.05
N ALA A 44 -6.97 13.27 -3.87
CA ALA A 44 -5.59 13.56 -3.48
C ALA A 44 -4.58 12.94 -4.46
N ALA A 45 -4.79 11.70 -4.89
CA ALA A 45 -3.95 11.03 -5.87
C ALA A 45 -3.89 11.77 -7.22
N THR A 46 -4.99 12.40 -7.64
CA THR A 46 -5.01 13.20 -8.89
C THR A 46 -4.25 14.50 -8.78
N ARG A 47 -3.84 14.93 -7.58
CA ARG A 47 -3.06 16.16 -7.37
C ARG A 47 -1.58 15.96 -7.57
N ALA A 48 -1.11 14.72 -7.70
CA ALA A 48 0.29 14.44 -7.98
C ALA A 48 0.74 15.12 -9.29
N PRO A 49 1.95 15.70 -9.32
CA PRO A 49 2.50 16.27 -10.54
C PRO A 49 2.71 15.20 -11.60
N SER A 50 2.60 15.57 -12.85
CA SER A 50 2.90 14.69 -13.98
C SER A 50 3.77 15.42 -15.02
N GLY A 51 4.53 14.68 -15.81
CA GLY A 51 5.39 15.23 -16.85
C GLY A 51 4.58 16.14 -17.79
N SER A 52 4.99 17.40 -17.90
CA SER A 52 4.29 18.43 -18.69
C SER A 52 2.82 18.61 -18.31
N ASN A 53 2.46 18.27 -17.08
CA ASN A 53 1.07 18.31 -16.58
C ASN A 53 0.07 17.55 -17.47
N ARG A 54 0.50 16.51 -18.13
CA ARG A 54 -0.34 15.72 -19.05
C ARG A 54 -1.40 14.90 -18.35
N GLN A 55 -1.19 14.60 -17.06
CA GLN A 55 -2.11 13.82 -16.22
C GLN A 55 -2.59 12.52 -16.90
N PRO A 56 -1.68 11.66 -17.38
CA PRO A 56 -2.04 10.46 -18.16
C PRO A 56 -2.51 9.30 -17.31
N PHE A 57 -2.55 9.50 -15.99
CA PHE A 57 -2.95 8.47 -15.03
C PHE A 57 -4.44 8.15 -15.13
N ARG A 58 -4.75 6.90 -14.87
CA ARG A 58 -6.11 6.40 -14.65
C ARG A 58 -6.09 5.55 -13.40
N PHE A 59 -7.13 5.68 -12.59
CA PHE A 59 -7.28 4.90 -11.38
C PHE A 59 -8.46 3.96 -11.55
N ILE A 60 -8.28 2.71 -11.14
CA ILE A 60 -9.32 1.70 -11.08
C ILE A 60 -9.45 1.31 -9.61
N VAL A 61 -10.61 1.58 -9.02
CA VAL A 61 -10.92 1.16 -7.66
C VAL A 61 -11.57 -0.21 -7.74
N LEU A 62 -10.93 -1.20 -7.15
CA LEU A 62 -11.45 -2.55 -7.03
C LEU A 62 -12.13 -2.68 -5.67
N ALA A 63 -13.44 -2.45 -5.66
CA ALA A 63 -14.26 -2.75 -4.51
C ALA A 63 -14.51 -4.26 -4.38
N ASP A 64 -15.28 -4.68 -3.37
CA ASP A 64 -15.59 -6.10 -3.15
C ASP A 64 -16.38 -6.67 -4.34
N SER A 65 -15.66 -7.38 -5.19
CA SER A 65 -16.18 -7.96 -6.42
C SER A 65 -15.35 -9.20 -6.80
N GLU A 66 -15.89 -10.01 -7.68
CA GLU A 66 -15.18 -11.17 -8.22
C GLU A 66 -13.86 -10.77 -8.89
N ILE A 67 -13.85 -9.64 -9.60
CA ILE A 67 -12.63 -9.10 -10.23
C ILE A 67 -11.61 -8.69 -9.16
N ALA A 68 -12.05 -8.09 -8.07
CA ALA A 68 -11.18 -7.74 -6.95
C ALA A 68 -10.54 -9.00 -6.32
N GLN A 69 -11.29 -10.07 -6.14
CA GLN A 69 -10.79 -11.34 -5.61
C GLN A 69 -9.75 -11.98 -6.56
N GLN A 70 -10.01 -11.94 -7.87
CA GLN A 70 -9.03 -12.41 -8.86
C GLN A 70 -7.75 -11.57 -8.81
N ALA A 71 -7.86 -10.25 -8.72
CA ALA A 71 -6.71 -9.36 -8.58
C ALA A 71 -5.92 -9.63 -7.30
N LYS A 72 -6.59 -9.81 -6.15
CA LYS A 72 -5.95 -10.20 -4.89
C LYS A 72 -5.15 -11.49 -5.04
N THR A 73 -5.72 -12.52 -5.65
CA THR A 73 -5.05 -13.80 -5.88
C THR A 73 -3.80 -13.65 -6.75
N LEU A 74 -3.88 -12.87 -7.82
CA LEU A 74 -2.74 -12.61 -8.70
C LEU A 74 -1.63 -11.84 -7.97
N ILE A 75 -2.00 -10.82 -7.19
CA ILE A 75 -1.05 -10.02 -6.40
C ILE A 75 -0.38 -10.90 -5.36
N ALA A 76 -1.14 -11.70 -4.61
CA ALA A 76 -0.59 -12.61 -3.60
C ALA A 76 0.40 -13.60 -4.22
N THR A 77 0.03 -14.23 -5.35
CA THR A 77 0.91 -15.15 -6.07
C THR A 77 2.20 -14.46 -6.55
N GLY A 78 2.08 -13.24 -7.07
CA GLY A 78 3.23 -12.42 -7.49
C GLY A 78 4.12 -12.04 -6.34
N ALA A 79 3.53 -11.56 -5.24
CA ALA A 79 4.25 -11.19 -4.02
C ALA A 79 5.03 -12.37 -3.44
N GLN A 80 4.42 -13.56 -3.40
CA GLN A 80 5.06 -14.78 -2.91
C GLN A 80 6.27 -15.18 -3.76
N LYS A 81 6.17 -15.10 -5.09
CA LYS A 81 7.30 -15.36 -6.00
C LYS A 81 8.45 -14.39 -5.77
N VAL A 82 8.14 -13.09 -5.69
CA VAL A 82 9.15 -12.05 -5.44
C VAL A 82 9.79 -12.21 -4.08
N TRP A 83 8.99 -12.52 -3.05
CA TRP A 83 9.51 -12.75 -1.70
C TRP A 83 10.42 -13.97 -1.63
N ASN A 84 10.04 -15.07 -2.24
CA ASN A 84 10.86 -16.29 -2.26
C ASN A 84 12.22 -16.02 -2.92
N TYR A 85 12.24 -15.30 -4.04
CA TYR A 85 13.49 -14.90 -4.69
C TYR A 85 14.33 -13.98 -3.78
N LYS A 86 13.73 -12.89 -3.29
CA LYS A 86 14.43 -11.91 -2.44
C LYS A 86 14.92 -12.51 -1.13
N ARG A 87 14.15 -13.39 -0.52
CA ARG A 87 14.54 -14.04 0.73
C ARG A 87 15.85 -14.78 0.59
N THR A 88 16.04 -15.46 -0.54
CA THR A 88 17.28 -16.20 -0.83
C THR A 88 18.40 -15.25 -1.28
N ASP A 89 18.12 -14.40 -2.25
CA ASP A 89 19.11 -13.55 -2.90
C ASP A 89 19.67 -12.46 -1.96
N ASP A 90 18.78 -11.79 -1.23
CA ASP A 90 19.15 -10.78 -0.23
C ASP A 90 19.63 -11.39 1.11
N GLY A 91 19.69 -12.71 1.22
CA GLY A 91 20.19 -13.43 2.39
C GLY A 91 19.30 -13.37 3.62
N TYR A 92 18.00 -13.13 3.46
CA TYR A 92 17.07 -13.16 4.60
C TYR A 92 16.94 -14.55 5.22
N GLU A 93 17.11 -15.63 4.46
CA GLU A 93 17.07 -17.01 4.96
C GLU A 93 18.20 -17.32 5.94
N LYS A 94 19.34 -16.73 5.73
CA LYS A 94 20.53 -16.95 6.58
C LYS A 94 20.47 -16.14 7.88
N GLY A 95 19.31 -15.56 8.17
CA GLY A 95 19.07 -14.79 9.38
C GLY A 95 20.03 -13.62 9.55
N SER A 96 20.64 -13.12 8.49
CA SER A 96 21.71 -12.12 8.55
C SER A 96 22.76 -12.36 9.65
N GLY A 97 22.97 -13.64 10.02
CA GLY A 97 23.96 -14.06 11.01
C GLY A 97 23.67 -13.56 12.41
N VAL A 98 22.40 -13.21 12.79
CA VAL A 98 22.30 -12.38 13.93
C VAL A 98 20.99 -12.44 14.64
N VAL A 99 21.05 -12.25 15.88
CA VAL A 99 20.08 -11.90 16.88
C VAL A 99 18.64 -11.91 16.33
N GLU A 100 17.81 -12.77 16.86
CA GLU A 100 16.39 -12.97 16.52
C GLU A 100 15.59 -11.65 16.43
N ASP A 101 16.02 -10.61 17.10
CA ASP A 101 15.36 -9.30 17.17
C ASP A 101 16.06 -8.19 16.34
N SER A 102 16.88 -8.54 15.37
CA SER A 102 17.47 -7.54 14.48
C SER A 102 16.41 -6.85 13.59
N PRO A 103 16.62 -5.60 13.16
CA PRO A 103 15.72 -4.92 12.23
C PRO A 103 15.45 -5.73 10.96
N LYS A 104 16.45 -6.45 10.46
CA LYS A 104 16.34 -7.28 9.26
C LYS A 104 15.50 -8.53 9.53
N ALA A 105 15.66 -9.18 10.69
CA ALA A 105 14.84 -10.32 11.09
C ALA A 105 13.37 -9.92 11.28
N ARG A 106 13.10 -8.81 11.95
CA ARG A 106 11.75 -8.26 12.11
C ARG A 106 11.09 -7.95 10.76
N MET A 107 11.84 -7.36 9.83
CA MET A 107 11.36 -7.08 8.48
C MET A 107 11.05 -8.37 7.73
N ALA A 108 11.93 -9.37 7.78
CA ALA A 108 11.71 -10.67 7.14
C ALA A 108 10.47 -11.36 7.68
N HIS A 109 10.29 -11.37 9.00
CA HIS A 109 9.09 -11.93 9.63
C HIS A 109 7.81 -11.18 9.21
N THR A 110 7.84 -9.85 9.19
CA THR A 110 6.70 -9.04 8.75
C THR A 110 6.35 -9.28 7.29
N MET A 111 7.36 -9.38 6.41
CA MET A 111 7.14 -9.66 5.00
C MET A 111 6.60 -11.07 4.77
N GLN A 112 7.09 -12.06 5.52
CA GLN A 112 6.56 -13.41 5.44
C GLN A 112 5.08 -13.45 5.84
N GLN A 113 4.73 -12.81 6.96
CA GLN A 113 3.33 -12.71 7.39
C GLN A 113 2.44 -11.98 6.37
N TYR A 114 2.97 -10.98 5.68
CA TYR A 114 2.23 -10.27 4.64
C TYR A 114 1.97 -11.13 3.41
N VAL A 115 2.89 -12.02 3.07
CA VAL A 115 2.79 -12.90 1.89
C VAL A 115 1.90 -14.12 2.18
N ASP A 116 1.82 -14.54 3.45
CA ASP A 116 1.05 -15.71 3.88
C ASP A 116 -0.44 -15.41 4.14
N ASN A 117 -0.84 -14.13 4.24
CA ASN A 117 -2.20 -13.65 4.46
C ASN A 117 -2.72 -12.82 3.29
#